data_0204d945119d09ffe7046fd5c46bc0ba
#
_entry.id   0204d945119d09ffe7046fd5c46bc0ba
#
_cell.length_a   1.000
_cell.length_b   1.000
_cell.length_c   1.000
_cell.angle_alpha   90.00
_cell.angle_beta   90.00
_cell.angle_gamma   90.00
#
_symmetry.space_group_name_H-M   'P 1'
#
loop_
_entity.id
_entity.type
_entity.pdbx_description
1 polymer ?
#
loop_
_entity_poly.entity_id
_entity_poly.type
_entity_poly.pdbx_seq_one_letter_code
_entity_poly.pdbx_strand_id
1 'polypeptide(L)'
;MIRPLLTLCVLMAATCAQAQTLRVQVDGAVRNPGLQTHAGGARLAEAVAAAMPTDEAFTTGAMLTRQSAQQAQIRLKAGLLHDLGVLAQSGDAALSAQADALADQVDALPVTGRVITELSPRRLEMSPASNLPLIDGDHVYYPRRPTQIRIVGAVLAPCLVPHVPLQDALAYLQQCPRQGADRDWLFVVQPDGQVQRIGIALWNRSEPQSLAPGAALYVPLPARALRSLSGDFNAEFAAFLATQRVDTPGTAP
;
A
#
# COMPACT_ATOMS: atom_id res chain seq x y z
N MET A 1 71.11 24.78 -38.59
CA MET A 1 69.67 25.13 -38.33
C MET A 1 68.89 23.82 -38.07
N ILE A 2 68.73 23.44 -36.81
CA ILE A 2 68.13 22.19 -36.40
C ILE A 2 66.76 22.54 -35.80
N ARG A 3 65.62 22.06 -36.41
CA ARG A 3 64.25 22.19 -35.91
C ARG A 3 63.97 21.03 -35.01
N PRO A 4 63.49 21.20 -33.78
CA PRO A 4 62.98 20.12 -32.98
C PRO A 4 61.53 19.84 -33.34
N LEU A 5 61.18 18.57 -33.64
CA LEU A 5 59.83 18.03 -33.74
C LEU A 5 59.24 17.87 -32.30
N LEU A 6 58.21 18.65 -31.97
CA LEU A 6 57.45 18.48 -30.78
C LEU A 6 56.42 17.34 -31.04
N THR A 7 56.63 16.17 -30.44
CA THR A 7 55.66 15.07 -30.45
C THR A 7 54.65 15.32 -29.34
N LEU A 8 53.41 15.69 -29.72
CA LEU A 8 52.29 15.89 -28.81
C LEU A 8 51.65 14.51 -28.48
N CYS A 9 51.97 13.94 -27.31
CA CYS A 9 51.28 12.76 -26.76
C CYS A 9 49.89 13.18 -26.23
N VAL A 10 48.83 12.86 -26.97
CA VAL A 10 47.46 12.97 -26.50
C VAL A 10 47.16 11.77 -25.58
N LEU A 11 47.18 11.97 -24.26
CA LEU A 11 46.67 11.01 -23.29
C LEU A 11 45.12 10.96 -23.42
N MET A 12 44.60 9.93 -24.05
CA MET A 12 43.20 9.58 -23.94
C MET A 12 42.93 9.04 -22.52
N ALA A 13 42.41 9.87 -21.66
CA ALA A 13 41.82 9.43 -20.40
C ALA A 13 40.55 8.64 -20.71
N ALA A 14 40.64 7.30 -20.69
CA ALA A 14 39.50 6.44 -20.71
C ALA A 14 38.76 6.62 -19.39
N THR A 15 37.69 7.42 -19.38
CA THR A 15 36.73 7.46 -18.28
C THR A 15 36.03 6.12 -18.24
N CYS A 16 36.45 5.21 -17.34
CA CYS A 16 35.68 4.05 -16.97
C CYS A 16 34.33 4.54 -16.38
N ALA A 17 33.30 4.55 -17.19
CA ALA A 17 31.94 4.68 -16.68
C ALA A 17 31.72 3.51 -15.74
N GLN A 18 31.77 3.76 -14.44
CA GLN A 18 31.37 2.75 -13.44
C GLN A 18 29.90 2.44 -13.69
N ALA A 19 29.60 1.22 -14.12
CA ALA A 19 28.24 0.75 -14.26
C ALA A 19 27.59 0.83 -12.86
N GLN A 20 26.66 1.75 -12.70
CA GLN A 20 25.92 1.91 -11.47
C GLN A 20 25.12 0.63 -11.23
N THR A 21 25.36 -0.04 -10.12
CA THR A 21 24.62 -1.24 -9.73
C THR A 21 23.51 -0.86 -8.76
N LEU A 22 22.34 -1.50 -8.92
CA LEU A 22 21.16 -1.32 -8.08
C LEU A 22 20.99 -2.57 -7.23
N ARG A 23 20.75 -2.40 -5.94
CA ARG A 23 20.47 -3.47 -5.00
C ARG A 23 18.97 -3.48 -4.70
N VAL A 24 18.33 -4.61 -4.96
CA VAL A 24 16.89 -4.82 -4.75
C VAL A 24 16.72 -6.01 -3.81
N GLN A 25 16.03 -5.81 -2.71
CA GLN A 25 15.65 -6.91 -1.82
C GLN A 25 14.38 -7.57 -2.34
N VAL A 26 14.33 -8.90 -2.39
CA VAL A 26 13.11 -9.64 -2.75
C VAL A 26 12.82 -10.69 -1.70
N ASP A 27 11.58 -10.73 -1.20
CA ASP A 27 11.16 -11.64 -0.15
C ASP A 27 9.78 -12.25 -0.41
N GLY A 28 9.41 -13.23 0.41
CA GLY A 28 8.12 -13.90 0.38
C GLY A 28 8.08 -15.17 -0.46
N ALA A 29 6.96 -15.42 -1.14
CA ALA A 29 6.72 -16.65 -1.92
C ALA A 29 7.44 -16.61 -3.29
N VAL A 30 8.76 -16.60 -3.28
CA VAL A 30 9.64 -16.59 -4.46
C VAL A 30 10.66 -17.74 -4.36
N ARG A 31 11.20 -18.17 -5.50
CA ARG A 31 12.24 -19.23 -5.52
C ARG A 31 13.60 -18.69 -5.13
N ASN A 32 13.90 -17.44 -5.49
CA ASN A 32 15.17 -16.78 -5.25
C ASN A 32 14.99 -15.56 -4.33
N PRO A 33 14.76 -15.74 -3.02
CA PRO A 33 14.68 -14.64 -2.06
C PRO A 33 16.07 -14.07 -1.76
N GLY A 34 16.10 -12.81 -1.31
CA GLY A 34 17.31 -12.14 -0.87
C GLY A 34 17.67 -10.93 -1.70
N LEU A 35 18.91 -10.48 -1.55
CA LEU A 35 19.43 -9.30 -2.22
C LEU A 35 19.86 -9.64 -3.66
N GLN A 36 19.24 -8.97 -4.61
CA GLN A 36 19.59 -9.04 -6.03
C GLN A 36 20.38 -7.80 -6.45
N THR A 37 21.31 -7.98 -7.39
CA THR A 37 22.09 -6.88 -7.98
C THR A 37 21.73 -6.76 -9.46
N HIS A 38 21.31 -5.57 -9.86
CA HIS A 38 20.92 -5.24 -11.23
C HIS A 38 21.79 -4.12 -11.80
N ALA A 39 21.87 -4.05 -13.12
CA ALA A 39 22.54 -2.94 -13.80
C ALA A 39 21.73 -1.64 -13.65
N GLY A 40 22.43 -0.50 -13.73
CA GLY A 40 21.75 0.81 -13.78
C GLY A 40 20.81 0.88 -14.98
N GLY A 41 19.58 1.36 -14.74
CA GLY A 41 18.52 1.41 -15.74
C GLY A 41 17.65 0.16 -15.85
N ALA A 42 17.95 -0.91 -15.09
CA ALA A 42 17.11 -2.10 -14.99
C ALA A 42 15.70 -1.73 -14.51
N ARG A 43 14.71 -2.55 -14.88
CA ARG A 43 13.31 -2.33 -14.58
C ARG A 43 12.74 -3.43 -13.69
N LEU A 44 11.56 -3.16 -13.13
CA LEU A 44 10.87 -4.03 -12.18
C LEU A 44 10.66 -5.46 -12.73
N ALA A 45 10.36 -5.62 -14.01
CA ALA A 45 10.21 -6.93 -14.64
C ALA A 45 11.47 -7.80 -14.53
N GLU A 46 12.67 -7.19 -14.57
CA GLU A 46 13.93 -7.91 -14.44
C GLU A 46 14.12 -8.49 -13.02
N ALA A 47 13.82 -7.67 -11.99
CA ALA A 47 13.87 -8.12 -10.60
C ALA A 47 12.83 -9.21 -10.33
N VAL A 48 11.62 -9.05 -10.85
CA VAL A 48 10.54 -10.03 -10.72
C VAL A 48 10.88 -11.34 -11.42
N ALA A 49 11.44 -11.30 -12.64
CA ALA A 49 11.89 -12.48 -13.37
C ALA A 49 13.03 -13.21 -12.63
N ALA A 50 13.99 -12.46 -12.08
CA ALA A 50 15.09 -13.04 -11.29
C ALA A 50 14.60 -13.67 -9.97
N ALA A 51 13.58 -13.08 -9.34
CA ALA A 51 12.97 -13.58 -8.10
C ALA A 51 12.23 -14.90 -8.30
N MET A 52 11.62 -15.13 -9.47
CA MET A 52 10.82 -16.30 -9.82
C MET A 52 9.70 -16.56 -8.81
N PRO A 53 8.64 -15.71 -8.76
CA PRO A 53 7.49 -15.95 -7.89
C PRO A 53 6.92 -17.35 -8.07
N THR A 54 6.62 -18.04 -6.96
CA THR A 54 6.09 -19.41 -6.96
C THR A 54 4.58 -19.42 -7.22
N ASP A 55 4.00 -20.60 -7.41
CA ASP A 55 2.54 -20.77 -7.55
C ASP A 55 1.77 -20.36 -6.27
N GLU A 56 2.46 -20.34 -5.11
CA GLU A 56 1.90 -19.85 -3.84
C GLU A 56 1.90 -18.34 -3.73
N ALA A 57 2.62 -17.63 -4.61
CA ALA A 57 2.70 -16.18 -4.58
C ALA A 57 1.36 -15.53 -4.93
N PHE A 58 0.85 -14.74 -4.02
CA PHE A 58 -0.34 -13.95 -4.26
C PHE A 58 0.03 -12.62 -4.94
N THR A 59 0.13 -12.63 -6.25
CA THR A 59 0.61 -11.50 -7.07
C THR A 59 -0.25 -10.24 -6.93
N THR A 60 -1.58 -10.38 -6.72
CA THR A 60 -2.47 -9.24 -6.48
C THR A 60 -2.13 -8.50 -5.18
N GLY A 61 -1.62 -9.20 -4.17
CA GLY A 61 -1.18 -8.60 -2.91
C GLY A 61 0.31 -8.31 -2.86
N ALA A 62 1.04 -8.53 -3.95
CA ALA A 62 2.47 -8.23 -4.01
C ALA A 62 2.73 -6.73 -3.82
N MET A 63 3.91 -6.37 -3.32
CA MET A 63 4.18 -5.03 -2.87
C MET A 63 5.60 -4.59 -3.24
N LEU A 64 5.70 -3.42 -3.86
CA LEU A 64 6.95 -2.68 -4.00
C LEU A 64 7.01 -1.62 -2.92
N THR A 65 8.11 -1.55 -2.17
CA THR A 65 8.36 -0.46 -1.22
C THR A 65 9.62 0.31 -1.58
N ARG A 66 9.57 1.63 -1.36
CA ARG A 66 10.65 2.60 -1.66
C ARG A 66 10.83 3.56 -0.52
N GLN A 67 12.07 3.85 -0.18
CA GLN A 67 12.36 4.87 0.83
C GLN A 67 11.81 6.26 0.42
N SER A 68 11.88 6.60 -0.85
CA SER A 68 11.35 7.87 -1.38
C SER A 68 9.84 8.06 -1.17
N ALA A 69 9.06 6.96 -1.07
CA ALA A 69 7.62 7.01 -0.83
C ALA A 69 7.26 7.15 0.67
N GLN A 70 8.20 6.88 1.58
CA GLN A 70 7.93 6.92 3.04
C GLN A 70 7.57 8.32 3.53
N GLN A 71 8.22 9.38 3.03
CA GLN A 71 7.96 10.74 3.49
C GLN A 71 6.52 11.20 3.27
N ALA A 72 5.91 10.82 2.15
CA ALA A 72 4.50 11.11 1.89
C ALA A 72 3.59 10.36 2.86
N GLN A 73 3.90 9.10 3.15
CA GLN A 73 3.12 8.27 4.08
C GLN A 73 3.31 8.68 5.54
N ILE A 74 4.51 9.16 5.93
CA ILE A 74 4.75 9.77 7.27
C ILE A 74 3.83 10.98 7.46
N ARG A 75 3.77 11.87 6.46
CA ARG A 75 2.88 13.04 6.52
C ARG A 75 1.41 12.64 6.57
N LEU A 76 1.01 11.64 5.78
CA LEU A 76 -0.36 11.12 5.79
C LEU A 76 -0.72 10.52 7.17
N LYS A 77 0.14 9.67 7.73
CA LYS A 77 -0.06 9.10 9.08
C LYS A 77 -0.14 10.19 10.13
N ALA A 78 0.77 11.17 10.10
CA ALA A 78 0.77 12.29 11.04
C ALA A 78 -0.49 13.16 10.92
N GLY A 79 -0.98 13.40 9.69
CA GLY A 79 -2.24 14.10 9.44
C GLY A 79 -3.43 13.37 10.05
N LEU A 80 -3.54 12.05 9.81
CA LEU A 80 -4.61 11.23 10.40
C LEU A 80 -4.59 11.25 11.94
N LEU A 81 -3.41 11.12 12.55
CA LEU A 81 -3.28 11.18 14.02
C LEU A 81 -3.62 12.57 14.57
N HIS A 82 -3.23 13.63 13.87
CA HIS A 82 -3.60 15.00 14.23
C HIS A 82 -5.13 15.20 14.20
N ASP A 83 -5.77 14.80 13.12
CA ASP A 83 -7.22 14.92 12.93
C ASP A 83 -7.99 14.11 13.98
N LEU A 84 -7.53 12.90 14.31
CA LEU A 84 -8.09 12.10 15.39
C LEU A 84 -7.92 12.78 16.75
N GLY A 85 -6.78 13.43 16.99
CA GLY A 85 -6.58 14.28 18.18
C GLY A 85 -7.56 15.45 18.28
N VAL A 86 -7.91 16.09 17.16
CA VAL A 86 -8.93 17.14 17.10
C VAL A 86 -10.32 16.58 17.42
N LEU A 87 -10.66 15.39 16.86
CA LEU A 87 -11.94 14.73 17.13
C LEU A 87 -12.07 14.26 18.59
N ALA A 88 -10.97 13.77 19.17
CA ALA A 88 -10.93 13.39 20.59
C ALA A 88 -11.25 14.54 21.57
N GLN A 89 -11.05 15.79 21.12
CA GLN A 89 -11.33 17.00 21.89
C GLN A 89 -12.69 17.64 21.56
N SER A 90 -13.55 16.98 20.79
CA SER A 90 -14.80 17.53 20.27
C SER A 90 -15.90 17.82 21.31
N GLY A 91 -15.74 17.35 22.56
CA GLY A 91 -16.76 17.45 23.61
C GLY A 91 -17.87 16.39 23.53
N ASP A 92 -17.94 15.60 22.46
CA ASP A 92 -18.82 14.41 22.35
C ASP A 92 -18.05 13.20 22.84
N ALA A 93 -18.42 12.66 24.01
CA ALA A 93 -17.72 11.55 24.66
C ALA A 93 -17.68 10.28 23.78
N ALA A 94 -18.72 10.02 22.97
CA ALA A 94 -18.76 8.86 22.09
C ALA A 94 -17.81 9.03 20.90
N LEU A 95 -17.77 10.22 20.31
CA LEU A 95 -16.83 10.56 19.24
C LEU A 95 -15.38 10.57 19.73
N SER A 96 -15.14 11.11 20.94
CA SER A 96 -13.81 11.13 21.56
C SER A 96 -13.28 9.71 21.75
N ALA A 97 -14.03 8.83 22.39
CA ALA A 97 -13.62 7.43 22.58
C ALA A 97 -13.39 6.69 21.25
N GLN A 98 -14.18 6.99 20.23
CA GLN A 98 -14.02 6.41 18.90
C GLN A 98 -12.77 6.95 18.21
N ALA A 99 -12.47 8.23 18.33
CA ALA A 99 -11.27 8.84 17.78
C ALA A 99 -9.99 8.27 18.43
N ASP A 100 -10.01 8.06 19.75
CA ASP A 100 -8.89 7.43 20.46
C ASP A 100 -8.66 5.99 19.97
N ALA A 101 -9.72 5.18 19.85
CA ALA A 101 -9.61 3.83 19.32
C ALA A 101 -9.11 3.76 17.87
N LEU A 102 -9.48 4.73 17.04
CA LEU A 102 -8.97 4.85 15.67
C LEU A 102 -7.49 5.32 15.64
N ALA A 103 -7.11 6.20 16.56
CA ALA A 103 -5.72 6.65 16.70
C ALA A 103 -4.81 5.47 17.05
N ASP A 104 -5.21 4.61 17.98
CA ASP A 104 -4.48 3.38 18.31
C ASP A 104 -4.32 2.47 17.09
N GLN A 105 -5.38 2.31 16.29
CA GLN A 105 -5.32 1.53 15.04
C GLN A 105 -4.33 2.13 14.05
N VAL A 106 -4.33 3.45 13.84
CA VAL A 106 -3.41 4.13 12.91
C VAL A 106 -1.99 4.06 13.43
N ASP A 107 -1.78 4.27 14.74
CA ASP A 107 -0.44 4.28 15.34
C ASP A 107 0.24 2.91 15.24
N ALA A 108 -0.52 1.83 15.41
CA ALA A 108 -0.04 0.46 15.27
C ALA A 108 0.40 0.10 13.83
N LEU A 109 -0.06 0.82 12.81
CA LEU A 109 0.26 0.53 11.41
C LEU A 109 1.61 1.15 11.00
N PRO A 110 2.51 0.39 10.34
CA PRO A 110 3.81 0.91 9.92
C PRO A 110 3.69 1.85 8.71
N VAL A 111 4.68 2.72 8.57
CA VAL A 111 4.93 3.44 7.32
C VAL A 111 5.79 2.54 6.44
N THR A 112 5.19 1.98 5.41
CA THR A 112 5.82 0.94 4.58
C THR A 112 6.63 1.49 3.41
N GLY A 113 6.29 2.67 2.89
CA GLY A 113 6.82 3.19 1.65
C GLY A 113 6.26 2.46 0.41
N ARG A 114 5.07 1.83 0.50
CA ARG A 114 4.44 1.13 -0.63
C ARG A 114 4.22 2.06 -1.81
N VAL A 115 4.63 1.60 -2.99
CA VAL A 115 4.31 2.17 -4.29
C VAL A 115 3.26 1.29 -4.96
N ILE A 116 2.10 1.87 -5.29
CA ILE A 116 1.03 1.15 -5.97
C ILE A 116 1.46 0.91 -7.42
N THR A 117 1.70 -0.35 -7.76
CA THR A 117 2.11 -0.77 -9.10
C THR A 117 1.77 -2.23 -9.33
N GLU A 118 1.75 -2.64 -10.59
CA GLU A 118 1.55 -4.03 -11.00
C GLU A 118 2.83 -4.85 -10.71
N LEU A 119 2.67 -6.05 -10.12
CA LEU A 119 3.77 -6.96 -9.81
C LEU A 119 3.53 -8.39 -10.31
N SER A 120 2.45 -8.61 -11.08
CA SER A 120 2.26 -9.88 -11.78
C SER A 120 3.27 -9.99 -12.92
N PRO A 121 4.12 -11.03 -12.97
CA PRO A 121 5.15 -11.18 -14.01
C PRO A 121 4.59 -11.00 -15.41
N ARG A 122 3.51 -11.71 -15.71
CA ARG A 122 2.86 -11.67 -17.03
C ARG A 122 2.31 -10.28 -17.41
N ARG A 123 1.76 -9.54 -16.44
CA ARG A 123 1.23 -8.20 -16.69
C ARG A 123 2.33 -7.17 -16.87
N LEU A 124 3.44 -7.29 -16.14
CA LEU A 124 4.60 -6.42 -16.31
C LEU A 124 5.20 -6.52 -17.71
N GLU A 125 5.23 -7.72 -18.29
CA GLU A 125 5.69 -7.93 -19.67
C GLU A 125 4.75 -7.24 -20.69
N MET A 126 3.44 -7.21 -20.42
CA MET A 126 2.44 -6.66 -21.32
C MET A 126 2.20 -5.15 -21.15
N SER A 127 2.63 -4.55 -20.03
CA SER A 127 2.36 -3.15 -19.70
C SER A 127 3.65 -2.38 -19.42
N PRO A 128 4.28 -1.76 -20.41
CA PRO A 128 5.49 -0.95 -20.21
C PRO A 128 5.32 0.18 -19.19
N ALA A 129 4.11 0.73 -19.07
CA ALA A 129 3.81 1.81 -18.11
C ALA A 129 3.91 1.34 -16.65
N SER A 130 3.55 0.09 -16.37
CA SER A 130 3.65 -0.51 -15.03
C SER A 130 5.06 -1.01 -14.71
N ASN A 131 5.89 -1.22 -15.72
CA ASN A 131 7.26 -1.69 -15.56
C ASN A 131 8.18 -0.51 -15.16
N LEU A 132 8.09 -0.12 -13.88
CA LEU A 132 8.84 1.01 -13.33
C LEU A 132 10.36 0.76 -13.36
N PRO A 133 11.20 1.82 -13.51
CA PRO A 133 12.63 1.69 -13.29
C PRO A 133 12.92 1.30 -11.84
N LEU A 134 13.90 0.41 -11.64
CA LEU A 134 14.39 0.06 -10.31
C LEU A 134 15.18 1.22 -9.71
N ILE A 135 15.12 1.33 -8.40
CA ILE A 135 15.90 2.28 -7.60
C ILE A 135 16.70 1.49 -6.56
N ASP A 136 17.92 1.92 -6.25
CA ASP A 136 18.72 1.27 -5.21
C ASP A 136 17.99 1.28 -3.87
N GLY A 137 17.91 0.12 -3.22
CA GLY A 137 17.13 -0.08 -1.99
C GLY A 137 15.65 -0.38 -2.20
N ASP A 138 15.18 -0.59 -3.43
CA ASP A 138 13.82 -1.12 -3.65
C ASP A 138 13.66 -2.47 -2.96
N HIS A 139 12.46 -2.70 -2.40
CA HIS A 139 12.10 -3.99 -1.82
C HIS A 139 10.80 -4.49 -2.42
N VAL A 140 10.84 -5.69 -3.00
CA VAL A 140 9.70 -6.40 -3.58
C VAL A 140 9.30 -7.55 -2.68
N TYR A 141 8.03 -7.61 -2.32
CA TYR A 141 7.50 -8.65 -1.45
C TYR A 141 6.31 -9.37 -2.09
N TYR A 142 6.35 -10.71 -2.08
CA TYR A 142 5.27 -11.56 -2.55
C TYR A 142 4.64 -12.31 -1.37
N PRO A 143 3.47 -11.89 -0.87
CA PRO A 143 2.77 -12.62 0.18
C PRO A 143 2.24 -13.97 -0.34
N ARG A 144 1.95 -14.89 0.57
CA ARG A 144 1.04 -15.99 0.29
C ARG A 144 -0.39 -15.48 0.25
N ARG A 145 -1.29 -16.23 -0.40
CA ARG A 145 -2.70 -15.85 -0.50
C ARG A 145 -3.34 -15.81 0.90
N PRO A 146 -3.88 -14.65 1.33
CA PRO A 146 -4.64 -14.57 2.57
C PRO A 146 -5.96 -15.32 2.47
N THR A 147 -6.53 -15.66 3.63
CA THR A 147 -7.83 -16.35 3.73
C THR A 147 -8.90 -15.51 4.40
N GLN A 148 -8.59 -14.26 4.75
CA GLN A 148 -9.46 -13.39 5.53
C GLN A 148 -9.61 -12.02 4.89
N ILE A 149 -10.70 -11.34 5.24
CA ILE A 149 -10.98 -9.93 4.99
C ILE A 149 -10.88 -9.21 6.32
N ARG A 150 -10.22 -8.05 6.33
CA ARG A 150 -10.12 -7.18 7.50
C ARG A 150 -11.17 -6.07 7.44
N ILE A 151 -11.89 -5.84 8.52
CA ILE A 151 -12.88 -4.75 8.64
C ILE A 151 -12.42 -3.84 9.77
N VAL A 152 -12.20 -2.58 9.46
CA VAL A 152 -11.63 -1.57 10.37
C VAL A 152 -12.40 -0.25 10.27
N GLY A 153 -12.08 0.71 11.13
CA GLY A 153 -12.72 2.03 11.13
C GLY A 153 -13.77 2.16 12.21
N ALA A 154 -14.92 2.72 11.88
CA ALA A 154 -16.04 2.97 12.80
C ALA A 154 -16.80 1.67 13.14
N VAL A 155 -16.10 0.72 13.73
CA VAL A 155 -16.59 -0.57 14.24
C VAL A 155 -16.34 -0.67 15.74
N LEU A 156 -17.09 -1.55 16.43
CA LEU A 156 -16.91 -1.75 17.86
C LEU A 156 -15.48 -2.25 18.19
N ALA A 157 -14.97 -3.15 17.35
CA ALA A 157 -13.59 -3.62 17.34
C ALA A 157 -13.23 -4.06 15.91
N PRO A 158 -11.96 -3.96 15.49
CA PRO A 158 -11.52 -4.51 14.20
C PRO A 158 -11.85 -5.99 14.07
N CYS A 159 -12.39 -6.40 12.92
CA CYS A 159 -12.81 -7.77 12.67
C CYS A 159 -11.95 -8.41 11.58
N LEU A 160 -11.64 -9.70 11.76
CA LEU A 160 -11.11 -10.58 10.72
C LEU A 160 -12.17 -11.63 10.39
N VAL A 161 -12.66 -11.62 9.17
CA VAL A 161 -13.70 -12.53 8.71
C VAL A 161 -13.19 -13.40 7.57
N PRO A 162 -13.60 -14.69 7.48
CA PRO A 162 -13.18 -15.57 6.40
C PRO A 162 -13.55 -14.99 5.02
N HIS A 163 -12.63 -15.07 4.07
CA HIS A 163 -12.93 -14.71 2.70
C HIS A 163 -13.82 -15.75 2.04
N VAL A 164 -14.91 -15.31 1.43
CA VAL A 164 -15.81 -16.13 0.62
C VAL A 164 -15.77 -15.63 -0.81
N PRO A 165 -15.42 -16.47 -1.81
CA PRO A 165 -15.39 -16.06 -3.20
C PRO A 165 -16.70 -15.44 -3.67
N LEU A 166 -16.61 -14.35 -4.45
CA LEU A 166 -17.75 -13.61 -5.02
C LEU A 166 -18.74 -13.00 -4.01
N GLN A 167 -18.46 -13.08 -2.70
CA GLN A 167 -19.29 -12.44 -1.70
C GLN A 167 -19.18 -10.92 -1.78
N ASP A 168 -20.33 -10.26 -1.72
CA ASP A 168 -20.43 -8.80 -1.73
C ASP A 168 -19.89 -8.16 -0.44
N ALA A 169 -19.31 -6.96 -0.57
CA ALA A 169 -18.78 -6.17 0.53
C ALA A 169 -19.79 -5.96 1.67
N LEU A 170 -21.06 -5.76 1.35
CA LEU A 170 -22.11 -5.58 2.36
C LEU A 170 -22.34 -6.83 3.22
N ALA A 171 -22.19 -8.02 2.66
CA ALA A 171 -22.35 -9.26 3.41
C ALA A 171 -21.23 -9.45 4.45
N TYR A 172 -20.00 -8.97 4.14
CA TYR A 172 -18.92 -8.92 5.13
C TYR A 172 -19.18 -7.89 6.23
N LEU A 173 -19.68 -6.69 5.84
CA LEU A 173 -19.98 -5.63 6.78
C LEU A 173 -21.02 -6.05 7.85
N GLN A 174 -21.96 -6.93 7.51
CA GLN A 174 -22.95 -7.47 8.44
C GLN A 174 -22.34 -8.35 9.55
N GLN A 175 -21.12 -8.86 9.35
CA GLN A 175 -20.44 -9.73 10.31
C GLN A 175 -19.62 -8.92 11.34
N CYS A 176 -19.54 -7.58 11.19
CA CYS A 176 -18.76 -6.72 12.07
C CYS A 176 -19.63 -5.60 12.63
N PRO A 177 -19.88 -5.57 13.96
CA PRO A 177 -20.73 -4.55 14.58
C PRO A 177 -20.14 -3.15 14.37
N ARG A 178 -20.94 -2.25 13.82
CA ARG A 178 -20.58 -0.85 13.57
C ARG A 178 -20.89 0.01 14.79
N GLN A 179 -20.05 1.01 15.04
CA GLN A 179 -20.25 2.00 16.09
C GLN A 179 -20.02 3.40 15.53
N GLY A 180 -21.00 4.29 15.64
CA GLY A 180 -20.88 5.67 15.18
C GLY A 180 -20.54 5.84 13.69
N ALA A 181 -20.82 4.84 12.87
CA ALA A 181 -20.44 4.74 11.48
C ALA A 181 -21.27 5.62 10.54
N ASP A 182 -20.71 5.97 9.40
CA ASP A 182 -21.47 6.47 8.25
C ASP A 182 -22.48 5.40 7.79
N ARG A 183 -23.66 5.85 7.33
CA ARG A 183 -24.75 4.97 6.91
C ARG A 183 -24.83 4.82 5.39
N ASP A 184 -24.14 5.68 4.67
CA ASP A 184 -24.31 5.83 3.24
C ASP A 184 -23.10 5.32 2.44
N TRP A 185 -21.92 5.28 3.07
CA TRP A 185 -20.67 4.99 2.39
C TRP A 185 -19.84 3.91 3.09
N LEU A 186 -19.02 3.23 2.28
CA LEU A 186 -18.03 2.25 2.70
C LEU A 186 -16.81 2.39 1.76
N PHE A 187 -15.62 2.13 2.25
CA PHE A 187 -14.43 2.05 1.41
C PHE A 187 -13.96 0.61 1.31
N VAL A 188 -13.69 0.17 0.09
CA VAL A 188 -13.06 -1.10 -0.23
C VAL A 188 -11.61 -0.81 -0.60
N VAL A 189 -10.68 -1.44 0.11
CA VAL A 189 -9.24 -1.39 -0.17
C VAL A 189 -8.83 -2.78 -0.64
N GLN A 190 -8.55 -2.90 -1.93
CA GLN A 190 -8.13 -4.17 -2.53
C GLN A 190 -6.65 -4.46 -2.23
N PRO A 191 -6.21 -5.72 -2.31
CA PRO A 191 -4.82 -6.10 -2.04
C PRO A 191 -3.78 -5.42 -2.93
N ASP A 192 -4.17 -5.04 -4.16
CA ASP A 192 -3.33 -4.29 -5.10
C ASP A 192 -3.15 -2.81 -4.71
N GLY A 193 -3.83 -2.36 -3.64
CA GLY A 193 -3.80 -0.98 -3.16
C GLY A 193 -4.83 -0.07 -3.80
N GLN A 194 -5.71 -0.59 -4.65
CA GLN A 194 -6.82 0.21 -5.17
C GLN A 194 -7.85 0.47 -4.08
N VAL A 195 -8.31 1.73 -4.00
CA VAL A 195 -9.33 2.19 -3.07
C VAL A 195 -10.57 2.58 -3.84
N GLN A 196 -11.72 2.04 -3.42
CA GLN A 196 -13.02 2.38 -3.97
C GLN A 196 -13.96 2.81 -2.85
N ARG A 197 -14.62 3.95 -3.01
CA ARG A 197 -15.74 4.35 -2.16
C ARG A 197 -17.03 3.85 -2.80
N ILE A 198 -17.78 3.05 -2.07
CA ILE A 198 -19.05 2.48 -2.52
C ILE A 198 -20.21 2.98 -1.69
N GLY A 199 -21.35 3.25 -2.34
CA GLY A 199 -22.60 3.59 -1.70
C GLY A 199 -23.28 2.34 -1.13
N ILE A 200 -23.77 2.42 0.11
CA ILE A 200 -24.41 1.30 0.81
C ILE A 200 -25.85 1.57 1.24
N ALA A 201 -26.32 2.80 1.12
CA ALA A 201 -27.72 3.15 1.38
C ALA A 201 -28.61 2.85 0.17
N LEU A 202 -29.94 2.85 0.37
CA LEU A 202 -30.88 2.57 -0.71
C LEU A 202 -30.84 3.60 -1.85
N TRP A 203 -30.53 4.86 -1.52
CA TRP A 203 -30.55 5.96 -2.49
C TRP A 203 -29.25 6.08 -3.32
N ASN A 204 -28.12 5.51 -2.86
CA ASN A 204 -26.82 5.60 -3.52
C ASN A 204 -26.15 4.24 -3.74
N ARG A 205 -26.92 3.16 -3.64
CA ARG A 205 -26.37 1.80 -3.68
C ARG A 205 -25.58 1.51 -4.92
N SER A 206 -24.30 1.20 -4.71
CA SER A 206 -23.41 0.72 -5.77
C SER A 206 -23.78 -0.72 -6.18
N GLU A 207 -23.35 -1.10 -7.39
CA GLU A 207 -23.37 -2.50 -7.82
C GLU A 207 -22.58 -3.39 -6.83
N PRO A 208 -22.98 -4.66 -6.69
CA PRO A 208 -22.28 -5.60 -5.80
C PRO A 208 -20.77 -5.62 -6.07
N GLN A 209 -19.98 -5.42 -5.00
CA GLN A 209 -18.53 -5.38 -5.07
C GLN A 209 -17.94 -6.60 -4.39
N SER A 210 -17.36 -7.52 -5.17
CA SER A 210 -16.61 -8.65 -4.61
C SER A 210 -15.22 -8.21 -4.12
N LEU A 211 -14.77 -8.87 -3.06
CA LEU A 211 -13.48 -8.61 -2.44
C LEU A 211 -12.48 -9.70 -2.81
N ALA A 212 -11.25 -9.31 -3.08
CA ALA A 212 -10.14 -10.26 -3.15
C ALA A 212 -9.70 -10.70 -1.74
N PRO A 213 -9.16 -11.91 -1.57
CA PRO A 213 -8.61 -12.34 -0.28
C PRO A 213 -7.55 -11.36 0.20
N GLY A 214 -7.61 -10.96 1.48
CA GLY A 214 -6.72 -9.95 2.04
C GLY A 214 -7.13 -8.50 1.82
N ALA A 215 -8.27 -8.25 1.17
CA ALA A 215 -8.85 -6.91 1.11
C ALA A 215 -9.21 -6.38 2.50
N ALA A 216 -9.29 -5.06 2.62
CA ALA A 216 -9.81 -4.40 3.81
C ALA A 216 -11.09 -3.63 3.48
N LEU A 217 -12.05 -3.69 4.40
CA LEU A 217 -13.20 -2.79 4.43
C LEU A 217 -12.94 -1.71 5.47
N TYR A 218 -12.96 -0.47 5.05
CA TYR A 218 -12.93 0.67 5.97
C TYR A 218 -14.33 1.24 6.12
N VAL A 219 -14.83 1.18 7.35
CA VAL A 219 -16.12 1.74 7.75
C VAL A 219 -15.89 3.20 8.17
N PRO A 220 -16.35 4.19 7.39
CA PRO A 220 -16.00 5.58 7.60
C PRO A 220 -16.77 6.21 8.78
N LEU A 221 -16.20 7.28 9.33
CA LEU A 221 -16.88 8.19 10.21
C LEU A 221 -17.91 9.02 9.42
N PRO A 222 -19.07 9.38 10.01
CA PRO A 222 -20.08 10.14 9.32
C PRO A 222 -19.61 11.59 9.07
N ALA A 223 -19.97 12.17 7.93
CA ALA A 223 -19.56 13.51 7.52
C ALA A 223 -19.85 14.59 8.60
N ARG A 224 -20.92 14.41 9.38
CA ARG A 224 -21.24 15.34 10.48
C ARG A 224 -20.19 15.38 11.59
N ALA A 225 -19.52 14.25 11.85
CA ALA A 225 -18.45 14.15 12.86
C ALA A 225 -17.14 14.81 12.37
N LEU A 226 -16.94 14.90 11.06
CA LEU A 226 -15.72 15.41 10.43
C LEU A 226 -15.76 16.91 10.08
N ARG A 227 -16.81 17.64 10.49
CA ARG A 227 -16.99 19.06 10.11
C ARG A 227 -15.91 20.01 10.61
N SER A 228 -15.22 19.65 11.67
CA SER A 228 -14.10 20.42 12.24
C SER A 228 -12.79 20.21 11.50
N LEU A 229 -12.71 19.21 10.63
CA LEU A 229 -11.51 18.88 9.88
C LEU A 229 -11.50 19.59 8.52
N SER A 230 -10.32 19.87 7.99
CA SER A 230 -10.12 20.59 6.73
C SER A 230 -9.98 19.69 5.50
N GLY A 231 -9.72 18.41 5.69
CA GLY A 231 -9.47 17.41 4.64
C GLY A 231 -10.57 16.37 4.50
N ASP A 232 -10.38 15.42 3.57
CA ASP A 232 -11.20 14.21 3.48
C ASP A 232 -10.57 13.08 4.30
N PHE A 233 -10.74 13.17 5.62
CA PHE A 233 -10.21 12.19 6.59
C PHE A 233 -10.49 10.75 6.17
N ASN A 234 -11.73 10.44 5.74
CA ASN A 234 -12.10 9.08 5.38
C ASN A 234 -11.35 8.58 4.13
N ALA A 235 -11.17 9.42 3.12
CA ALA A 235 -10.39 9.06 1.94
C ALA A 235 -8.90 8.90 2.29
N GLU A 236 -8.36 9.76 3.12
CA GLU A 236 -6.97 9.71 3.59
C GLU A 236 -6.71 8.45 4.43
N PHE A 237 -7.65 8.08 5.32
CA PHE A 237 -7.56 6.84 6.09
C PHE A 237 -7.55 5.62 5.17
N ALA A 238 -8.47 5.55 4.19
CA ALA A 238 -8.51 4.47 3.22
C ALA A 238 -7.23 4.40 2.37
N ALA A 239 -6.69 5.55 1.97
CA ALA A 239 -5.42 5.64 1.25
C ALA A 239 -4.24 5.15 2.10
N PHE A 240 -4.21 5.45 3.41
CA PHE A 240 -3.19 4.93 4.31
C PHE A 240 -3.31 3.41 4.49
N LEU A 241 -4.53 2.86 4.59
CA LEU A 241 -4.74 1.42 4.61
C LEU A 241 -4.23 0.73 3.33
N ALA A 242 -4.36 1.37 2.18
CA ALA A 242 -3.86 0.85 0.91
C ALA A 242 -2.33 0.71 0.86
N THR A 243 -1.62 1.40 1.75
CA THR A 243 -0.16 1.25 1.87
C THR A 243 0.26 0.03 2.69
N GLN A 244 -0.67 -0.64 3.38
CA GLN A 244 -0.34 -1.74 4.30
C GLN A 244 -0.20 -3.07 3.58
N ARG A 245 0.54 -4.00 4.20
CA ARG A 245 0.66 -5.38 3.72
C ARG A 245 -0.64 -6.14 3.98
N VAL A 246 -0.97 -7.04 3.05
CA VAL A 246 -2.19 -7.87 3.16
C VAL A 246 -2.10 -8.95 4.25
N ASP A 247 -0.88 -9.33 4.61
CA ASP A 247 -0.56 -10.35 5.61
C ASP A 247 -0.05 -9.75 6.93
N THR A 248 -0.17 -8.41 7.10
CA THR A 248 0.08 -7.80 8.40
C THR A 248 -0.92 -8.41 9.36
N PRO A 249 -0.49 -9.12 10.43
CA PRO A 249 -1.41 -9.56 11.46
C PRO A 249 -2.19 -8.33 11.89
N GLY A 250 -3.52 -8.42 11.82
CA GLY A 250 -4.33 -7.42 12.48
C GLY A 250 -3.81 -7.34 13.91
N THR A 251 -3.60 -6.15 14.46
CA THR A 251 -3.42 -6.01 15.89
C THR A 251 -4.60 -6.76 16.52
N ALA A 252 -4.36 -8.01 16.87
CA ALA A 252 -5.30 -8.77 17.68
C ALA A 252 -5.42 -8.01 19.00
N PRO A 253 -6.64 -7.90 19.53
CA PRO A 253 -6.86 -7.25 20.81
C PRO A 253 -6.03 -7.90 21.92
#